data_2aabfe264f908e13f5d4f46f2ca0b02a
#
_entry.id   2aabfe264f908e13f5d4f46f2ca0b02a
#
_cell.length_a   1.000
_cell.length_b   1.000
_cell.length_c   1.000
_cell.angle_alpha   90.00
_cell.angle_beta   90.00
_cell.angle_gamma   90.00
#
_symmetry.space_group_name_H-M   'P 1'
#
loop_
_entity.id
_entity.type
_entity.pdbx_description
1 polymer ?
#
loop_
_entity_poly.entity_id
_entity_poly.type
_entity_poly.pdbx_seq_one_letter_code
_entity_poly.pdbx_strand_id
1 'polypeptide(L)' 'KFNFHLKSPFLMIKIKLKDEFIKLGQALKAAGLVDSGVVAKIVIQDGEVLVNGEVETRRGKKLYGGEVVSFDGQEIHIVK' A
#
# COMPACT_ATOMS: atom_id res chain seq x y z
N LYS A 1 -9.22 2.49 25.45
CA LYS A 1 -9.41 2.68 24.99
C LYS A 1 -9.67 3.13 24.21
N PHE A 2 -9.30 3.00 24.04
CA PHE A 2 -9.57 3.24 23.25
C PHE A 2 -9.64 3.63 22.37
N ASN A 3 -9.26 3.57 22.37
CA ASN A 3 -9.31 3.82 21.55
C ASN A 3 -9.48 4.10 20.77
N PHE A 4 -9.15 4.05 20.88
CA PHE A 4 -9.29 4.15 20.17
C PHE A 4 -9.51 4.43 19.42
N HIS A 5 -9.33 4.46 19.62
CA HIS A 5 -9.44 4.67 18.83
C HIS A 5 -9.68 5.19 18.13
N LEU A 6 -9.69 5.55 18.56
CA LEU A 6 -9.81 6.14 17.84
C LEU A 6 -9.29 6.74 17.19
N LYS A 7 -9.12 6.90 17.43
CA LYS A 7 -8.22 7.57 16.59
C LYS A 7 -8.61 7.47 15.14
N SER A 8 -7.96 8.31 14.35
CA SER A 8 -8.26 8.22 12.95
C SER A 8 -8.20 6.75 12.54
N PRO A 9 -9.24 6.25 11.92
CA PRO A 9 -9.26 4.84 11.56
C PRO A 9 -8.12 4.48 10.65
N PHE A 10 -7.70 5.37 9.76
CA PHE A 10 -6.57 5.06 8.89
C PHE A 10 -6.09 6.33 8.20
N LEU A 11 -4.90 6.24 7.66
CA LEU A 11 -4.35 7.29 6.84
C LEU A 11 -4.66 7.01 5.39
N MET A 12 -4.92 8.08 4.65
CA MET A 12 -5.02 8.02 3.21
C MET A 12 -3.80 8.72 2.63
N ILE A 13 -3.04 8.00 1.85
CA ILE A 13 -1.82 8.51 1.26
C ILE A 13 -1.99 8.50 -0.25
N LYS A 14 -1.67 9.61 -0.91
CA LYS A 14 -1.73 9.67 -2.35
C LYS A 14 -0.32 9.57 -2.91
N ILE A 15 -0.15 8.72 -3.92
CA ILE A 15 1.10 8.66 -4.65
C ILE A 15 0.79 9.02 -6.09
N LYS A 16 1.38 10.12 -6.55
CA LYS A 16 1.23 10.52 -7.93
C LYS A 16 2.32 9.85 -8.75
N LEU A 17 1.90 9.17 -9.81
CA LEU A 17 2.85 8.48 -10.67
C LEU A 17 3.74 9.45 -11.41
N LYS A 18 5.04 9.16 -11.43
CA LYS A 18 6.01 9.89 -12.22
C LYS A 18 6.23 9.19 -13.55
N ASP A 19 6.00 7.89 -13.54
CA ASP A 19 6.20 7.04 -14.71
C ASP A 19 4.88 6.39 -15.07
N GLU A 20 4.91 5.47 -15.99
CA GLU A 20 3.72 4.79 -16.44
C GLU A 20 3.06 3.97 -15.34
N PHE A 21 3.85 3.44 -14.45
CA PHE A 21 3.35 2.61 -13.35
C PHE A 21 4.31 2.66 -12.17
N ILE A 22 3.86 2.13 -11.05
CA ILE A 22 4.70 1.88 -9.89
C ILE A 22 4.45 0.44 -9.46
N LYS A 23 5.46 -0.27 -9.01
CA LYS A 23 5.27 -1.63 -8.51
C LYS A 23 4.76 -1.59 -7.09
N LEU A 24 3.97 -2.61 -6.70
CA LEU A 24 3.33 -2.65 -5.39
C LEU A 24 4.34 -2.49 -4.24
N GLY A 25 5.46 -3.22 -4.30
CA GLY A 25 6.47 -3.09 -3.26
C GLY A 25 7.06 -1.70 -3.17
N GLN A 26 7.22 -1.04 -4.31
CA GLN A 26 7.72 0.33 -4.34
C GLN A 26 6.69 1.30 -3.76
N ALA A 27 5.41 1.06 -4.01
CA ALA A 27 4.36 1.92 -3.49
C ALA A 27 4.33 1.88 -1.96
N LEU A 28 4.44 0.69 -1.37
CA LEU A 28 4.47 0.56 0.09
C LEU A 28 5.66 1.31 0.69
N LYS A 29 6.80 1.19 0.04
CA LYS A 29 8.00 1.86 0.51
C LYS A 29 7.91 3.37 0.33
N ALA A 30 7.43 3.82 -0.82
CA ALA A 30 7.28 5.25 -1.10
C ALA A 30 6.30 5.92 -0.15
N ALA A 31 5.28 5.18 0.29
CA ALA A 31 4.30 5.69 1.23
C ALA A 31 4.81 5.68 2.67
N GLY A 32 5.98 5.10 2.91
CA GLY A 32 6.54 5.03 4.26
C GLY A 32 5.89 3.98 5.14
N LEU A 33 5.14 3.05 4.57
CA LEU A 33 4.48 2.01 5.34
C LEU A 33 5.40 0.86 5.67
N VAL A 34 6.48 0.71 4.92
CA VAL A 34 7.52 -0.27 5.20
C VAL A 34 8.87 0.41 5.00
N ASP A 35 9.90 -0.09 5.68
CA ASP A 35 11.21 0.54 5.68
C ASP A 35 12.10 0.13 4.51
N SER A 36 11.81 -1.01 3.91
CA SER A 36 12.69 -1.53 2.87
C SER A 36 11.93 -2.43 1.92
N GLY A 37 12.59 -2.73 0.79
CA GLY A 37 12.02 -3.67 -0.16
C GLY A 37 11.89 -5.07 0.39
N VAL A 38 12.77 -5.45 1.33
CA VAL A 38 12.69 -6.77 1.96
C VAL A 38 11.44 -6.89 2.80
N VAL A 39 11.13 -5.86 3.61
CA VAL A 39 9.92 -5.87 4.42
C VAL A 39 8.69 -5.84 3.52
N ALA A 40 8.72 -5.04 2.45
CA ALA A 40 7.61 -5.03 1.49
C ALA A 40 7.35 -6.42 0.94
N LYS A 41 8.40 -7.12 0.56
CA LYS A 41 8.27 -8.49 0.02
C LYS A 41 7.59 -9.41 1.04
N ILE A 42 8.03 -9.34 2.29
CA ILE A 42 7.50 -10.20 3.34
C ILE A 42 6.02 -9.97 3.56
N VAL A 43 5.60 -8.71 3.76
CA VAL A 43 4.21 -8.44 4.06
C VAL A 43 3.30 -8.73 2.87
N ILE A 44 3.78 -8.50 1.65
CA ILE A 44 3.00 -8.81 0.46
C ILE A 44 2.82 -10.32 0.32
N GLN A 45 3.89 -11.08 0.47
CA GLN A 45 3.80 -12.53 0.33
C GLN A 45 3.00 -13.18 1.45
N ASP A 46 2.94 -12.55 2.62
CA ASP A 46 2.14 -13.04 3.73
C ASP A 46 0.64 -12.77 3.56
N GLY A 47 0.25 -12.07 2.50
CA GLY A 47 -1.16 -11.80 2.26
C GLY A 47 -1.71 -10.64 3.07
N GLU A 48 -0.85 -9.77 3.57
CA GLU A 48 -1.28 -8.64 4.40
C GLU A 48 -1.66 -7.41 3.59
N VAL A 49 -1.46 -7.44 2.28
CA VAL A 49 -1.66 -6.28 1.42
C VAL A 49 -2.81 -6.55 0.46
N LEU A 50 -3.72 -5.59 0.36
CA LEU A 50 -4.84 -5.67 -0.56
C LEU A 50 -4.67 -4.63 -1.66
N VAL A 51 -5.07 -4.99 -2.87
CA VAL A 51 -5.17 -4.04 -3.98
C VAL A 51 -6.62 -4.08 -4.45
N ASN A 52 -7.28 -2.94 -4.37
CA ASN A 52 -8.70 -2.83 -4.70
C ASN A 52 -9.55 -3.86 -3.94
N GLY A 53 -9.19 -4.10 -2.68
CA GLY A 53 -9.95 -4.99 -1.80
C GLY A 53 -9.60 -6.46 -1.91
N GLU A 54 -8.66 -6.83 -2.75
CA GLU A 54 -8.26 -8.23 -2.93
C GLU A 54 -6.81 -8.44 -2.53
N VAL A 55 -6.53 -9.55 -1.88
CA VAL A 55 -5.17 -9.88 -1.48
C VAL A 55 -4.28 -9.99 -2.71
N GLU A 56 -3.17 -9.30 -2.67
CA GLU A 56 -2.18 -9.36 -3.73
C GLU A 56 -0.87 -9.83 -3.13
N THR A 57 -0.34 -10.94 -3.65
CA THR A 57 0.90 -11.52 -3.11
C THR A 57 2.11 -11.30 -3.97
N ARG A 58 1.96 -10.57 -5.09
CA ARG A 58 3.08 -10.31 -6.00
C ARG A 58 3.67 -8.93 -5.73
N ARG A 59 4.90 -8.90 -5.28
CA ARG A 59 5.60 -7.65 -5.03
C ARG A 59 5.71 -6.80 -6.29
N GLY A 60 5.85 -7.45 -7.42
CA GLY A 60 6.03 -6.78 -8.70
C GLY A 60 4.75 -6.38 -9.40
N LYS A 61 3.60 -6.49 -8.74
CA LYS A 61 2.35 -6.08 -9.34
C LYS A 61 2.44 -4.61 -9.76
N LYS A 62 2.16 -4.32 -11.02
CA LYS A 62 2.22 -2.95 -11.54
C LYS A 62 0.91 -2.23 -11.28
N LEU A 63 1.02 -0.99 -10.82
CA LEU A 63 -0.12 -0.14 -10.52
C LEU A 63 -0.05 1.06 -11.46
N TYR A 64 -1.14 1.30 -12.18
CA TYR A 64 -1.15 2.27 -13.27
C TYR A 64 -1.91 3.56 -12.98
N GLY A 65 -2.56 3.63 -11.83
CA GLY A 65 -3.37 4.79 -11.46
C GLY A 65 -4.81 4.35 -11.25
N GLY A 66 -5.41 4.80 -10.16
CA GLY A 66 -6.76 4.42 -9.79
C GLY A 66 -6.85 3.28 -8.79
N GLU A 67 -5.75 2.56 -8.56
CA GLU A 67 -5.77 1.47 -7.59
C GLU A 67 -5.71 2.02 -6.16
N VAL A 68 -6.32 1.30 -5.24
CA VAL A 68 -6.22 1.58 -3.82
C VAL A 68 -5.53 0.40 -3.14
N VAL A 69 -4.42 0.67 -2.52
CA VAL A 69 -3.64 -0.35 -1.80
C VAL A 69 -3.94 -0.19 -0.32
N SER A 70 -4.26 -1.29 0.35
CA SER A 70 -4.56 -1.28 1.78
C SER A 70 -3.55 -2.14 2.53
N PHE A 71 -3.03 -1.61 3.62
CA PHE A 71 -2.08 -2.32 4.45
C PHE A 71 -2.12 -1.73 5.86
N ASP A 72 -2.30 -2.59 6.84
CA ASP A 72 -2.21 -2.20 8.26
C ASP A 72 -3.11 -1.01 8.60
N GLY A 73 -4.35 -1.03 8.09
CA GLY A 73 -5.32 0.01 8.38
C GLY A 73 -5.10 1.32 7.64
N GLN A 74 -4.19 1.34 6.67
CA GLN A 74 -3.87 2.53 5.92
C GLN A 74 -4.10 2.29 4.43
N GLU A 75 -4.41 3.34 3.70
CA GLU A 75 -4.66 3.25 2.27
C GLU A 75 -3.72 4.12 1.48
N ILE A 76 -3.27 3.58 0.34
CA ILE A 76 -2.49 4.33 -0.63
C ILE A 76 -3.33 4.43 -1.89
N HIS A 77 -3.60 5.64 -2.33
CA HIS A 77 -4.31 5.88 -3.57
C HIS A 77 -3.30 6.23 -4.66
N ILE A 78 -3.24 5.40 -5.69
CA ILE A 78 -2.32 5.62 -6.80
C ILE A 78 -3.02 6.53 -7.80
N VAL A 79 -2.44 7.66 -8.08
CA VAL A 79 -3.04 8.62 -9.00
C VAL A 79 -2.06 8.95 -10.13
N LYS A 80 -2.61 9.24 -11.29
CA LYS A 80 -1.81 9.60 -12.46
C LYS A 80 -1.30 11.02 -12.41
#